data_c19c773fec9303444ab329db82459d48
#
_entry.id   c19c773fec9303444ab329db82459d48
#
_cell.length_a   1.000
_cell.length_b   1.000
_cell.length_c   1.000
_cell.angle_alpha   90.00
_cell.angle_beta   90.00
_cell.angle_gamma   90.00
#
_symmetry.space_group_name_H-M   'P 1'
#
loop_
_entity.id
_entity.type
_entity.pdbx_description
1 polymer ?
#
loop_
_entity_poly.entity_id
_entity_poly.type
_entity_poly.pdbx_seq_one_letter_code
_entity_poly.pdbx_strand_id
1 'polypeptide(L)'
;IFKPLDMDDSYLMFYHDEPDDILGVYIDGVDYRDKNALSMDWSGGGIVTTMDDLLTFMMALENGNFLSDEVYRQMTDSKERYDKGIYYGMGMMYFDFSEISSLLGSMTDVYGGMGATGVYMLYDQENDTYFIANYGSLGFAEKSIEELIKIRMIFDRIEI
;
A
#
# COMPACT_ATOMS: atom_id res chain seq x y z
N ILE A 1 -16.96 1.23 -3.81
CA ILE A 1 -15.66 1.85 -4.02
C ILE A 1 -15.41 1.91 -5.53
N PHE A 2 -15.22 0.81 -6.23
CA PHE A 2 -14.72 0.77 -7.62
C PHE A 2 -15.57 1.60 -8.59
N LYS A 3 -16.86 1.31 -8.73
CA LYS A 3 -17.75 2.03 -9.66
C LYS A 3 -17.85 3.54 -9.42
N PRO A 4 -18.01 4.03 -8.17
CA PRO A 4 -18.06 5.48 -7.92
C PRO A 4 -16.76 6.23 -8.21
N LEU A 5 -15.63 5.52 -8.29
CA LEU A 5 -14.30 6.07 -8.56
C LEU A 5 -13.80 5.74 -9.98
N ASP A 6 -14.65 5.14 -10.83
CA ASP A 6 -14.29 4.70 -12.18
C ASP A 6 -13.04 3.79 -12.22
N MET A 7 -12.87 2.95 -11.15
CA MET A 7 -11.81 1.94 -11.05
C MET A 7 -12.25 0.68 -11.80
N ASP A 8 -12.28 0.74 -13.12
CA ASP A 8 -12.86 -0.28 -13.98
C ASP A 8 -11.99 -1.55 -14.08
N ASP A 9 -10.70 -1.45 -13.79
CA ASP A 9 -9.75 -2.56 -13.79
C ASP A 9 -9.54 -3.18 -12.40
N SER A 10 -10.40 -2.80 -11.44
CA SER A 10 -10.34 -3.31 -10.06
C SER A 10 -11.51 -4.22 -9.74
N TYR A 11 -11.21 -5.37 -9.14
CA TYR A 11 -12.23 -6.31 -8.71
C TYR A 11 -11.79 -7.10 -7.47
N LEU A 12 -12.77 -7.70 -6.78
CA LEU A 12 -12.51 -8.64 -5.70
C LEU A 12 -12.41 -10.04 -6.30
N MET A 13 -11.27 -10.70 -6.09
CA MET A 13 -11.04 -12.06 -6.58
C MET A 13 -11.89 -13.08 -5.82
N PHE A 14 -12.63 -13.89 -6.55
CA PHE A 14 -13.42 -14.98 -6.02
C PHE A 14 -12.84 -16.35 -6.40
N TYR A 15 -13.27 -17.38 -5.71
CA TYR A 15 -12.84 -18.76 -5.86
C TYR A 15 -12.90 -19.31 -7.31
N HIS A 16 -13.78 -18.76 -8.14
CA HIS A 16 -13.97 -19.20 -9.53
C HIS A 16 -13.25 -18.32 -10.57
N ASP A 17 -12.57 -17.29 -10.12
CA ASP A 17 -11.84 -16.41 -11.02
C ASP A 17 -10.57 -17.11 -11.50
N GLU A 18 -10.31 -17.06 -12.80
CA GLU A 18 -9.08 -17.53 -13.44
C GLU A 18 -8.33 -16.29 -13.93
N PRO A 19 -7.57 -15.61 -13.05
CA PRO A 19 -6.92 -14.37 -13.42
C PRO A 19 -5.66 -14.66 -14.27
N ASP A 20 -5.81 -14.62 -15.57
CA ASP A 20 -4.70 -14.77 -16.51
C ASP A 20 -3.80 -13.52 -16.59
N ASP A 21 -4.27 -12.40 -16.07
CA ASP A 21 -3.68 -11.07 -16.24
C ASP A 21 -3.05 -10.48 -14.97
N ILE A 22 -3.00 -11.24 -13.87
CA ILE A 22 -2.37 -10.78 -12.63
C ILE A 22 -0.87 -11.05 -12.61
N LEU A 23 -0.13 -10.20 -11.90
CA LEU A 23 1.27 -10.46 -11.59
C LEU A 23 1.43 -11.75 -10.80
N GLY A 24 2.58 -12.43 -10.96
CA GLY A 24 2.91 -13.62 -10.18
C GLY A 24 2.87 -13.33 -8.68
N VAL A 25 2.31 -14.27 -7.93
CA VAL A 25 2.32 -14.27 -6.46
C VAL A 25 3.20 -15.43 -6.00
N TYR A 26 4.37 -15.11 -5.50
CA TYR A 26 5.38 -16.11 -5.19
C TYR A 26 5.43 -16.43 -3.69
N ILE A 27 5.42 -17.74 -3.39
CA ILE A 27 5.67 -18.27 -2.05
C ILE A 27 6.79 -19.29 -2.19
N ASP A 28 7.92 -19.06 -1.54
CA ASP A 28 9.12 -19.91 -1.63
C ASP A 28 9.57 -20.20 -3.08
N GLY A 29 9.40 -19.21 -3.96
CA GLY A 29 9.78 -19.30 -5.37
C GLY A 29 8.78 -20.03 -6.27
N VAL A 30 7.64 -20.47 -5.74
CA VAL A 30 6.54 -21.08 -6.49
C VAL A 30 5.49 -20.03 -6.79
N ASP A 31 5.02 -19.95 -8.03
CA ASP A 31 3.94 -19.06 -8.44
C ASP A 31 2.58 -19.64 -8.01
N TYR A 32 1.82 -18.85 -7.29
CA TYR A 32 0.50 -19.21 -6.75
C TYR A 32 -0.67 -18.47 -7.41
N ARG A 33 -0.42 -17.67 -8.46
CA ARG A 33 -1.49 -16.87 -9.09
C ARG A 33 -2.64 -17.71 -9.65
N ASP A 34 -2.38 -18.97 -10.03
CA ASP A 34 -3.35 -19.95 -10.53
C ASP A 34 -3.97 -20.81 -9.41
N LYS A 35 -3.69 -20.52 -8.14
CA LYS A 35 -4.19 -21.29 -7.00
C LYS A 35 -5.36 -20.60 -6.34
N ASN A 36 -6.39 -21.39 -6.07
CA ASN A 36 -7.55 -20.94 -5.30
C ASN A 36 -7.20 -20.38 -3.90
N ALA A 37 -5.98 -20.65 -3.44
CA ALA A 37 -5.49 -20.14 -2.16
C ALA A 37 -5.48 -18.62 -2.08
N LEU A 38 -5.29 -17.90 -3.19
CA LEU A 38 -5.30 -16.44 -3.21
C LEU A 38 -6.67 -15.84 -2.87
N SER A 39 -7.76 -16.54 -3.20
CA SER A 39 -9.12 -16.10 -2.86
C SER A 39 -9.47 -16.22 -1.38
N MET A 40 -8.62 -16.90 -0.56
CA MET A 40 -8.85 -17.05 0.88
C MET A 40 -8.78 -15.73 1.63
N ASP A 41 -7.99 -14.79 1.16
CA ASP A 41 -7.84 -13.47 1.77
C ASP A 41 -9.07 -12.57 1.54
N TRP A 42 -9.84 -12.86 0.53
CA TRP A 42 -11.10 -12.21 0.20
C TRP A 42 -11.09 -10.70 0.52
N SER A 43 -11.90 -10.26 1.50
CA SER A 43 -11.99 -8.85 1.88
C SER A 43 -10.76 -8.33 2.66
N GLY A 44 -9.86 -9.20 3.07
CA GLY A 44 -8.62 -8.83 3.78
C GLY A 44 -7.47 -8.44 2.85
N GLY A 45 -7.48 -8.95 1.60
CA GLY A 45 -6.36 -8.71 0.69
C GLY A 45 -6.60 -9.20 -0.75
N GLY A 46 -7.80 -9.73 -1.06
CA GLY A 46 -8.13 -10.35 -2.34
C GLY A 46 -8.52 -9.36 -3.45
N ILE A 47 -8.12 -8.10 -3.38
CA ILE A 47 -8.38 -7.13 -4.45
C ILE A 47 -7.30 -7.27 -5.52
N VAL A 48 -7.74 -7.48 -6.76
CA VAL A 48 -6.92 -7.31 -7.96
C VAL A 48 -7.18 -5.91 -8.50
N THR A 49 -6.11 -5.19 -8.84
CA THR A 49 -6.19 -3.79 -9.25
C THR A 49 -4.96 -3.39 -10.04
N THR A 50 -5.03 -2.25 -10.71
CA THR A 50 -3.89 -1.59 -11.37
C THR A 50 -3.26 -0.53 -10.47
N MET A 51 -2.07 -0.06 -10.82
CA MET A 51 -1.44 1.07 -10.13
C MET A 51 -2.22 2.37 -10.33
N ASP A 52 -2.83 2.56 -11.50
CA ASP A 52 -3.64 3.75 -11.82
C ASP A 52 -4.92 3.79 -10.99
N ASP A 53 -5.59 2.65 -10.82
CA ASP A 53 -6.76 2.53 -9.97
C ASP A 53 -6.41 2.74 -8.48
N LEU A 54 -5.27 2.21 -8.02
CA LEU A 54 -4.80 2.45 -6.65
C LEU A 54 -4.48 3.93 -6.43
N LEU A 55 -3.86 4.59 -7.39
CA LEU A 55 -3.61 6.03 -7.33
C LEU A 55 -4.93 6.81 -7.25
N THR A 56 -5.89 6.46 -8.10
CA THR A 56 -7.25 7.05 -8.08
C THR A 56 -7.92 6.89 -6.72
N PHE A 57 -7.83 5.70 -6.13
CA PHE A 57 -8.35 5.44 -4.78
C PHE A 57 -7.66 6.30 -3.72
N MET A 58 -6.31 6.34 -3.72
CA MET A 58 -5.54 7.14 -2.77
C MET A 58 -5.87 8.63 -2.89
N MET A 59 -5.91 9.17 -4.10
CA MET A 59 -6.29 10.57 -4.33
C MET A 59 -7.72 10.87 -3.88
N ALA A 60 -8.66 9.95 -4.09
CA ALA A 60 -10.05 10.14 -3.63
C ALA A 60 -10.17 10.12 -2.11
N LEU A 61 -9.33 9.32 -1.45
CA LEU A 61 -9.25 9.23 0.01
C LEU A 61 -8.73 10.55 0.59
N GLU A 62 -7.65 11.12 0.01
CA GLU A 62 -7.00 12.34 0.46
C GLU A 62 -7.83 13.61 0.20
N ASN A 63 -8.48 13.68 -0.95
CA ASN A 63 -9.21 14.88 -1.38
C ASN A 63 -10.61 15.01 -0.77
N GLY A 64 -10.99 14.16 0.18
CA GLY A 64 -12.29 14.21 0.83
C GLY A 64 -13.49 13.83 -0.08
N ASN A 65 -13.21 13.30 -1.26
CA ASN A 65 -14.25 12.87 -2.21
C ASN A 65 -14.90 11.55 -1.81
N PHE A 66 -14.30 10.81 -0.91
CA PHE A 66 -14.72 9.46 -0.51
C PHE A 66 -15.16 9.40 0.96
N LEU A 67 -14.44 10.07 1.85
CA LEU A 67 -14.73 10.17 3.27
C LEU A 67 -14.85 11.64 3.69
N SER A 68 -15.60 11.91 4.77
CA SER A 68 -15.54 13.22 5.38
C SER A 68 -14.19 13.46 6.07
N ASP A 69 -13.75 14.70 6.18
CA ASP A 69 -12.51 15.09 6.86
C ASP A 69 -12.43 14.56 8.29
N GLU A 70 -13.57 14.45 8.97
CA GLU A 70 -13.63 13.92 10.33
C GLU A 70 -13.32 12.41 10.36
N VAL A 71 -13.92 11.63 9.45
CA VAL A 71 -13.67 10.19 9.35
C VAL A 71 -12.24 9.92 8.91
N TYR A 72 -11.74 10.68 7.93
CA TYR A 72 -10.37 10.57 7.47
C TYR A 72 -9.36 10.84 8.60
N ARG A 73 -9.57 11.91 9.39
CA ARG A 73 -8.73 12.21 10.56
C ARG A 73 -8.79 11.10 11.60
N GLN A 74 -9.93 10.48 11.85
CA GLN A 74 -10.01 9.34 12.77
C GLN A 74 -9.14 8.16 12.29
N MET A 75 -9.05 7.93 10.98
CA MET A 75 -8.19 6.89 10.41
C MET A 75 -6.71 7.22 10.58
N THR A 76 -6.31 8.46 10.36
CA THR A 76 -4.91 8.90 10.41
C THR A 76 -4.40 9.17 11.82
N ASP A 77 -5.26 9.66 12.73
CA ASP A 77 -4.88 9.98 14.11
C ASP A 77 -4.85 8.75 15.03
N SER A 78 -5.61 7.72 14.72
CA SER A 78 -5.68 6.48 15.51
C SER A 78 -4.48 5.60 15.17
N LYS A 79 -3.45 5.59 16.03
CA LYS A 79 -2.18 4.90 15.77
C LYS A 79 -1.78 4.05 16.97
N GLU A 80 -1.70 2.74 16.75
CA GLU A 80 -1.10 1.79 17.68
C GLU A 80 0.24 1.31 17.12
N ARG A 81 1.25 1.23 17.97
CA ARG A 81 2.58 0.82 17.53
C ARG A 81 2.58 -0.65 17.11
N TYR A 82 2.89 -0.90 15.85
CA TYR A 82 3.04 -2.24 15.29
C TYR A 82 4.49 -2.73 15.40
N ASP A 83 5.44 -1.86 14.99
CA ASP A 83 6.88 -2.09 15.09
C ASP A 83 7.60 -0.75 15.27
N LYS A 84 8.93 -0.77 15.35
CA LYS A 84 9.76 0.43 15.49
C LYS A 84 9.56 1.36 14.29
N GLY A 85 8.95 2.53 14.54
CA GLY A 85 8.62 3.52 13.53
C GLY A 85 7.48 3.11 12.59
N ILE A 86 6.77 2.02 12.90
CA ILE A 86 5.61 1.56 12.14
C ILE A 86 4.40 1.50 13.06
N TYR A 87 3.35 2.17 12.67
CA TYR A 87 2.10 2.26 13.41
C TYR A 87 0.95 1.76 12.54
N TYR A 88 -0.08 1.23 13.18
CA TYR A 88 -1.29 0.79 12.52
C TYR A 88 -2.51 1.39 13.22
N GLY A 89 -3.40 1.95 12.46
CA GLY A 89 -4.62 2.59 12.94
C GLY A 89 -5.88 1.96 12.37
N MET A 90 -6.87 2.78 12.10
CA MET A 90 -8.16 2.35 11.55
C MET A 90 -8.06 2.13 10.03
N GLY A 91 -7.44 1.01 9.63
CA GLY A 91 -7.23 0.64 8.22
C GLY A 91 -6.06 1.37 7.55
N MET A 92 -5.27 2.14 8.28
CA MET A 92 -4.09 2.83 7.78
C MET A 92 -2.85 2.46 8.57
N MET A 93 -1.73 2.31 7.86
CA MET A 93 -0.39 2.25 8.42
C MET A 93 0.26 3.64 8.32
N TYR A 94 1.15 3.91 9.27
CA TYR A 94 1.96 5.12 9.30
C TYR A 94 3.41 4.74 9.55
N PHE A 95 4.31 5.37 8.81
CA PHE A 95 5.75 5.13 8.88
C PHE A 95 6.48 6.40 9.29
N ASP A 96 7.05 6.39 10.50
CA ASP A 96 7.96 7.40 11.02
C ASP A 96 9.40 6.93 10.75
N PHE A 97 9.99 7.48 9.70
CA PHE A 97 11.34 7.09 9.29
C PHE A 97 12.40 7.51 10.31
N SER A 98 12.19 8.57 11.05
CA SER A 98 13.10 9.03 12.09
C SER A 98 13.22 8.04 13.26
N GLU A 99 12.11 7.37 13.58
CA GLU A 99 12.10 6.28 14.56
C GLU A 99 12.69 4.98 14.01
N ILE A 100 12.50 4.67 12.71
CA ILE A 100 13.11 3.50 12.08
C ILE A 100 14.62 3.59 12.20
N SER A 101 15.19 4.73 11.80
CA SER A 101 16.62 5.01 11.95
C SER A 101 16.89 6.52 12.07
N SER A 102 17.76 6.90 12.99
CA SER A 102 18.20 8.30 13.12
C SER A 102 18.89 8.84 11.87
N LEU A 103 19.37 7.97 10.97
CA LEU A 103 19.94 8.37 9.68
C LEU A 103 18.87 8.81 8.68
N LEU A 104 17.60 8.49 8.93
CA LEU A 104 16.45 8.82 8.09
C LEU A 104 15.65 10.02 8.64
N GLY A 105 16.20 10.74 9.61
CA GLY A 105 15.48 11.82 10.30
C GLY A 105 15.11 13.03 9.43
N SER A 106 15.62 13.14 8.21
CA SER A 106 15.22 14.15 7.24
C SER A 106 14.16 13.65 6.24
N MET A 107 13.85 12.35 6.27
CA MET A 107 12.84 11.76 5.39
C MET A 107 11.46 12.01 5.97
N THR A 108 10.57 12.56 5.17
CA THR A 108 9.18 12.82 5.55
C THR A 108 8.42 11.53 5.78
N ASP A 109 7.47 11.54 6.69
CA ASP A 109 6.67 10.39 7.03
C ASP A 109 5.66 10.06 5.93
N VAL A 110 5.23 8.81 5.88
CA VAL A 110 4.20 8.37 4.93
C VAL A 110 3.12 7.56 5.62
N TYR A 111 1.95 7.54 5.05
CA TYR A 111 0.85 6.69 5.49
C TYR A 111 0.09 6.06 4.32
N GLY A 112 -0.64 4.99 4.60
CA GLY A 112 -1.39 4.22 3.60
C GLY A 112 -1.54 2.77 3.97
N GLY A 113 -1.22 1.85 3.05
CA GLY A 113 -1.34 0.42 3.25
C GLY A 113 -0.14 -0.36 2.73
N MET A 114 0.15 -1.48 3.39
CA MET A 114 1.18 -2.43 2.98
C MET A 114 0.68 -3.86 3.18
N GLY A 115 1.07 -4.76 2.27
CA GLY A 115 0.71 -6.17 2.32
C GLY A 115 1.90 -7.11 2.43
N ALA A 116 1.63 -8.35 2.84
CA ALA A 116 2.63 -9.39 3.08
C ALA A 116 3.45 -9.78 1.84
N THR A 117 2.93 -9.55 0.64
CA THR A 117 3.62 -9.80 -0.63
C THR A 117 4.58 -8.67 -1.03
N GLY A 118 4.79 -7.69 -0.17
CA GLY A 118 5.59 -6.50 -0.45
C GLY A 118 4.86 -5.47 -1.30
N VAL A 119 3.54 -5.57 -1.44
CA VAL A 119 2.73 -4.51 -2.04
C VAL A 119 2.62 -3.35 -1.07
N TYR A 120 2.70 -2.13 -1.57
CA TYR A 120 2.35 -0.94 -0.81
C TYR A 120 1.69 0.13 -1.67
N MET A 121 0.87 0.93 -1.03
CA MET A 121 0.32 2.19 -1.51
C MET A 121 0.46 3.21 -0.38
N LEU A 122 1.34 4.18 -0.55
CA LEU A 122 1.73 5.13 0.50
C LEU A 122 1.69 6.55 -0.04
N TYR A 123 1.34 7.49 0.82
CA TYR A 123 1.27 8.91 0.53
C TYR A 123 2.19 9.71 1.46
N ASP A 124 2.99 10.55 0.88
CA ASP A 124 3.80 11.58 1.53
C ASP A 124 3.07 12.91 1.41
N GLN A 125 2.47 13.34 2.51
CA GLN A 125 1.66 14.56 2.53
C GLN A 125 2.51 15.82 2.39
N GLU A 126 3.74 15.81 2.88
CA GLU A 126 4.61 16.99 2.84
C GLU A 126 5.10 17.29 1.43
N ASN A 127 5.33 16.23 0.63
CA ASN A 127 5.82 16.35 -0.75
C ASN A 127 4.73 16.10 -1.80
N ASP A 128 3.47 15.89 -1.38
CA ASP A 128 2.33 15.56 -2.26
C ASP A 128 2.66 14.42 -3.24
N THR A 129 3.24 13.33 -2.71
CA THR A 129 3.79 12.25 -3.52
C THR A 129 3.24 10.89 -3.12
N TYR A 130 2.85 10.10 -4.11
CA TYR A 130 2.36 8.74 -3.92
C TYR A 130 3.43 7.71 -4.30
N PHE A 131 3.60 6.70 -3.45
CA PHE A 131 4.48 5.56 -3.69
C PHE A 131 3.65 4.29 -3.78
N ILE A 132 3.59 3.69 -4.96
CA ILE A 132 2.83 2.46 -5.20
C ILE A 132 3.78 1.44 -5.82
N ALA A 133 3.86 0.24 -5.24
CA ALA A 133 4.65 -0.86 -5.77
C ALA A 133 4.06 -2.21 -5.39
N ASN A 134 4.40 -3.23 -6.17
CA ASN A 134 4.08 -4.62 -5.89
C ASN A 134 5.29 -5.51 -6.24
N TYR A 135 5.80 -6.21 -5.24
CA TYR A 135 6.93 -7.16 -5.42
C TYR A 135 6.46 -8.60 -5.63
N GLY A 136 5.19 -8.89 -5.42
CA GLY A 136 4.56 -10.17 -5.73
C GLY A 136 5.11 -11.38 -4.98
N SER A 137 5.76 -11.20 -3.83
CA SER A 137 6.38 -12.32 -3.11
C SER A 137 6.03 -12.28 -1.61
N LEU A 138 5.44 -13.37 -1.13
CA LEU A 138 5.13 -13.51 0.30
C LEU A 138 6.44 -13.45 1.13
N GLY A 139 6.36 -12.76 2.27
CA GLY A 139 7.52 -12.50 3.13
C GLY A 139 8.43 -11.38 2.63
N PHE A 140 8.02 -10.64 1.60
CA PHE A 140 8.81 -9.55 1.03
C PHE A 140 8.51 -8.18 1.67
N ALA A 141 7.65 -8.12 2.70
CA ALA A 141 7.23 -6.88 3.32
C ALA A 141 8.42 -6.06 3.88
N GLU A 142 9.31 -6.68 4.66
CA GLU A 142 10.50 -5.99 5.18
C GLU A 142 11.41 -5.49 4.04
N LYS A 143 11.61 -6.33 3.02
CA LYS A 143 12.43 -5.99 1.85
C LYS A 143 11.84 -4.80 1.08
N SER A 144 10.53 -4.73 0.95
CA SER A 144 9.86 -3.64 0.25
C SER A 144 10.00 -2.31 0.99
N ILE A 145 10.08 -2.32 2.34
CA ILE A 145 10.41 -1.11 3.14
C ILE A 145 11.85 -0.66 2.87
N GLU A 146 12.80 -1.60 2.83
CA GLU A 146 14.19 -1.26 2.48
C GLU A 146 14.30 -0.62 1.10
N GLU A 147 13.58 -1.19 0.11
CA GLU A 147 13.59 -0.64 -1.26
C GLU A 147 12.87 0.72 -1.33
N LEU A 148 11.76 0.90 -0.60
CA LEU A 148 11.09 2.20 -0.47
C LEU A 148 12.07 3.26 0.07
N ILE A 149 12.80 2.96 1.14
CA ILE A 149 13.79 3.88 1.73
C ILE A 149 14.85 4.26 0.68
N LYS A 150 15.36 3.30 -0.08
CA LYS A 150 16.36 3.57 -1.14
C LYS A 150 15.78 4.45 -2.25
N ILE A 151 14.55 4.18 -2.69
CA ILE A 151 13.86 4.98 -3.71
C ILE A 151 13.70 6.41 -3.20
N ARG A 152 13.25 6.60 -1.97
CA ARG A 152 13.07 7.91 -1.37
C ARG A 152 14.38 8.66 -1.18
N MET A 153 15.44 8.00 -0.76
CA MET A 153 16.78 8.62 -0.67
C MET A 153 17.29 9.15 -2.03
N ILE A 154 16.82 8.58 -3.15
CA ILE A 154 17.12 9.07 -4.49
C ILE A 154 16.17 10.21 -4.85
N PHE A 155 14.88 10.03 -4.59
CA PHE A 155 13.82 10.99 -4.89
C PHE A 155 14.05 12.34 -4.19
N ASP A 156 14.38 12.32 -2.90
CA ASP A 156 14.64 13.52 -2.08
C ASP A 156 15.86 14.34 -2.56
N ARG A 157 16.67 13.78 -3.48
CA ARG A 157 17.81 14.48 -4.11
C ARG A 157 17.48 15.10 -5.46
N ILE A 158 16.31 14.81 -5.98
CA ILE A 158 15.85 15.37 -7.26
C ILE A 158 15.13 16.66 -6.91
N GLU A 159 15.78 17.80 -7.19
CA GLU A 159 15.09 19.09 -7.14
C GLU A 159 14.03 19.10 -8.26
N ILE A 160 12.77 19.07 -7.91
CA ILE A 160 11.62 19.19 -8.82
C ILE A 160 11.19 20.65 -8.89
#